data_ea7960fb823fb6392d53cc1249df38e3
#
_entry.id   ea7960fb823fb6392d53cc1249df38e3
#
_cell.length_a   1.000
_cell.length_b   1.000
_cell.length_c   1.000
_cell.angle_alpha   90.00
_cell.angle_beta   90.00
_cell.angle_gamma   90.00
#
_symmetry.space_group_name_H-M   'P 1'
#
loop_
_entity.id
_entity.type
_entity.pdbx_description
1 polymer ?
#
loop_
_entity_poly.entity_id
_entity_poly.type
_entity_poly.pdbx_seq_one_letter_code
_entity_poly.pdbx_strand_id
1 'polypeptide(L)'
;MKVSQTELDGVLLIEPTVQHDSRGRFFESYAKEKYRAVGIQEDFVQDNQSLSNKNVLRGLHYRIAPEQSKLVRVVKGEVFDVVVDIRKSSPTFGKWQSFILSSTNYLQL
;
A
#
# COMPACT_ATOMS: atom_id res chain seq x y z
N MET A 1 14.87 1.19 2.35
CA MET A 1 13.56 0.76 1.81
C MET A 1 13.77 -0.55 1.07
N LYS A 2 12.95 -1.56 1.34
CA LYS A 2 12.90 -2.83 0.62
C LYS A 2 11.56 -2.93 -0.08
N VAL A 3 11.55 -3.42 -1.32
CA VAL A 3 10.32 -3.63 -2.11
C VAL A 3 10.26 -5.09 -2.52
N SER A 4 9.13 -5.72 -2.31
CA SER A 4 8.89 -7.12 -2.63
C SER A 4 7.70 -7.25 -3.58
N GLN A 5 7.86 -8.08 -4.59
CA GLN A 5 6.74 -8.51 -5.43
C GLN A 5 5.77 -9.36 -4.63
N THR A 6 4.50 -9.29 -4.98
CA THR A 6 3.45 -10.15 -4.42
C THR A 6 3.03 -11.21 -5.44
N GLU A 7 2.06 -12.04 -5.10
CA GLU A 7 1.51 -13.03 -6.04
C GLU A 7 0.61 -12.39 -7.13
N LEU A 8 0.20 -11.14 -6.90
CA LEU A 8 -0.59 -10.38 -7.87
C LEU A 8 0.32 -9.39 -8.59
N ASP A 9 0.48 -9.54 -9.89
CA ASP A 9 1.28 -8.63 -10.69
C ASP A 9 0.83 -7.17 -10.56
N GLY A 10 1.80 -6.27 -10.33
CA GLY A 10 1.56 -4.84 -10.08
C GLY A 10 1.21 -4.49 -8.64
N VAL A 11 1.09 -5.46 -7.73
CA VAL A 11 0.94 -5.23 -6.30
C VAL A 11 2.29 -5.39 -5.60
N LEU A 12 2.75 -4.35 -4.93
CA LEU A 12 4.07 -4.30 -4.30
C LEU A 12 3.94 -4.09 -2.79
N LEU A 13 4.70 -4.87 -2.03
CA LEU A 13 4.84 -4.66 -0.58
C LEU A 13 6.12 -3.88 -0.31
N ILE A 14 6.00 -2.75 0.38
CA ILE A 14 7.10 -1.82 0.64
C ILE A 14 7.37 -1.78 2.14
N GLU A 15 8.62 -2.02 2.50
CA GLU A 15 9.14 -1.88 3.86
C GLU A 15 10.04 -0.64 3.93
N PRO A 16 9.61 0.47 4.53
CA PRO A 16 10.46 1.65 4.70
C PRO A 16 11.59 1.37 5.69
N THR A 17 12.71 2.08 5.55
CA THR A 17 13.78 2.04 6.54
C THR A 17 13.42 2.98 7.69
N VAL A 18 13.13 2.43 8.86
CA VAL A 18 12.75 3.18 10.06
C VAL A 18 13.98 3.40 10.94
N GLN A 19 14.23 4.64 11.31
CA GLN A 19 15.27 5.04 12.26
C GLN A 19 14.66 5.22 13.65
N HIS A 20 15.25 4.62 14.66
CA HIS A 20 14.82 4.74 16.05
C HIS A 20 15.90 5.42 16.89
N ASP A 21 15.51 6.35 17.77
CA ASP A 21 16.37 6.96 18.78
C ASP A 21 15.59 7.25 20.06
N SER A 22 16.20 7.93 21.03
CA SER A 22 15.58 8.27 22.31
C SER A 22 14.34 9.19 22.20
N ARG A 23 14.14 9.84 21.07
CA ARG A 23 12.99 10.73 20.81
C ARG A 23 11.82 9.98 20.15
N GLY A 24 12.04 8.72 19.68
CA GLY A 24 11.04 7.92 19.00
C GLY A 24 11.54 7.36 17.67
N ARG A 25 10.80 7.59 16.60
CA ARG A 25 11.12 7.05 15.27
C ARG A 25 10.98 8.12 14.19
N PHE A 26 11.78 7.95 13.14
CA PHE A 26 11.68 8.73 11.92
C PHE A 26 11.85 7.82 10.71
N PHE A 27 11.07 8.00 9.69
CA PHE A 27 11.25 7.38 8.38
C PHE A 27 10.63 8.24 7.29
N GLU A 28 11.17 8.09 6.11
CA GLU A 28 10.61 8.68 4.91
C GLU A 28 9.47 7.80 4.42
N SER A 29 8.26 8.33 4.44
CA SER A 29 7.06 7.57 4.06
C SER A 29 6.77 7.58 2.57
N TYR A 30 7.31 8.55 1.84
CA TYR A 30 7.26 8.64 0.39
C TYR A 30 8.32 9.61 -0.13
N ALA A 31 9.00 9.21 -1.18
CA ALA A 31 9.88 10.07 -1.96
C ALA A 31 9.83 9.64 -3.43
N LYS A 32 9.28 10.50 -4.29
CA LYS A 32 9.01 10.21 -5.71
C LYS A 32 10.19 9.54 -6.41
N GLU A 33 11.39 10.14 -6.35
CA GLU A 33 12.56 9.64 -7.07
C GLU A 33 13.05 8.27 -6.54
N LYS A 34 12.92 8.03 -5.23
CA LYS A 34 13.27 6.75 -4.64
C LYS A 34 12.28 5.64 -5.01
N TYR A 35 10.99 5.98 -5.10
CA TYR A 35 9.95 5.05 -5.53
C TYR A 35 10.08 4.72 -7.02
N ARG A 36 10.39 5.71 -7.84
CA ARG A 36 10.72 5.48 -9.26
C ARG A 36 11.93 4.58 -9.45
N ALA A 37 12.98 4.74 -8.65
CA ALA A 37 14.18 3.91 -8.71
C ALA A 37 13.93 2.42 -8.40
N VAL A 38 12.84 2.10 -7.70
CA VAL A 38 12.42 0.72 -7.40
C VAL A 38 11.26 0.22 -8.26
N GLY A 39 10.94 0.95 -9.34
CA GLY A 39 9.98 0.52 -10.35
C GLY A 39 8.56 1.09 -10.22
N ILE A 40 8.29 1.93 -9.21
CA ILE A 40 6.98 2.58 -9.04
C ILE A 40 7.01 3.90 -9.82
N GLN A 41 6.41 3.90 -11.02
CA GLN A 41 6.47 5.02 -11.94
C GLN A 41 5.36 6.06 -11.74
N GLU A 42 4.37 5.73 -10.94
CA GLU A 42 3.17 6.53 -10.70
C GLU A 42 3.50 7.79 -9.90
N ASP A 43 2.85 8.89 -10.28
CA ASP A 43 2.86 10.13 -9.53
C ASP A 43 1.64 10.17 -8.60
N PHE A 44 1.86 10.05 -7.30
CA PHE A 44 0.80 10.20 -6.31
C PHE A 44 0.51 11.69 -6.10
N VAL A 45 -0.59 12.14 -6.68
CA VAL A 45 -0.97 13.57 -6.74
C VAL A 45 -2.06 13.96 -5.73
N GLN A 46 -2.58 12.99 -4.98
CA GLN A 46 -3.62 13.21 -3.98
C GLN A 46 -3.34 12.30 -2.78
N ASP A 47 -3.44 12.85 -1.57
CA ASP A 47 -3.37 12.11 -0.31
C ASP A 47 -4.72 12.20 0.41
N ASN A 48 -5.23 11.05 0.86
CA ASN A 48 -6.46 10.96 1.63
C ASN A 48 -6.17 10.17 2.91
N GLN A 49 -6.76 10.61 4.01
CA GLN A 49 -6.70 9.89 5.27
C GLN A 49 -8.11 9.58 5.76
N SER A 50 -8.32 8.35 6.24
CA SER A 50 -9.56 7.94 6.88
C SER A 50 -9.29 7.37 8.27
N LEU A 51 -10.23 7.54 9.16
CA LEU A 51 -10.28 6.90 10.47
C LEU A 51 -11.52 6.01 10.54
N SER A 52 -11.36 4.78 10.99
CA SER A 52 -12.47 3.83 11.15
C SER A 52 -12.50 3.29 12.57
N ASN A 53 -13.68 3.04 13.08
CA ASN A 53 -13.87 2.28 14.30
C ASN A 53 -13.55 0.80 14.04
N LYS A 54 -13.35 0.03 15.12
CA LYS A 54 -13.16 -1.41 15.03
C LYS A 54 -14.34 -2.08 14.29
N ASN A 55 -14.05 -3.09 13.51
CA ASN A 55 -15.02 -3.89 12.72
C ASN A 55 -15.71 -3.13 11.57
N VAL A 56 -15.20 -1.98 11.16
CA VAL A 56 -15.67 -1.30 9.95
C VAL A 56 -15.04 -1.95 8.72
N LEU A 57 -15.88 -2.37 7.78
CA LEU A 57 -15.50 -2.81 6.45
C LEU A 57 -15.70 -1.66 5.45
N ARG A 58 -14.68 -1.39 4.62
CA ARG A 58 -14.77 -0.47 3.47
C ARG A 58 -14.38 -1.20 2.21
N GLY A 59 -15.21 -1.17 1.23
CA GLY A 59 -14.91 -1.73 -0.10
C GLY A 59 -15.76 -2.97 -0.42
N LEU A 60 -15.36 -3.73 -1.44
CA LEU A 60 -14.20 -3.47 -2.31
C LEU A 60 -14.43 -2.24 -3.17
N HIS A 61 -13.36 -1.49 -3.48
CA HIS A 61 -13.42 -0.30 -4.34
C HIS A 61 -12.52 -0.48 -5.56
N TYR A 62 -13.03 -0.12 -6.73
CA TYR A 62 -12.25 -0.06 -7.95
C TYR A 62 -12.68 1.11 -8.83
N ARG A 63 -11.85 1.44 -9.79
CA ARG A 63 -12.14 2.50 -10.76
C ARG A 63 -11.90 1.96 -12.17
N ILE A 64 -12.85 2.23 -13.08
CA ILE A 64 -12.78 1.74 -14.45
C ILE A 64 -11.88 2.64 -15.30
N ALA A 65 -12.10 3.96 -15.23
CA ALA A 65 -11.31 4.93 -15.99
C ALA A 65 -11.42 6.33 -15.35
N PRO A 66 -10.33 7.13 -15.32
CA PRO A 66 -8.96 6.71 -15.55
C PRO A 66 -8.50 5.71 -14.48
N GLU A 67 -7.54 4.87 -14.82
CA GLU A 67 -6.89 3.94 -13.86
C GLU A 67 -6.32 4.73 -12.68
N GLN A 68 -6.27 4.10 -11.52
CA GLN A 68 -5.80 4.73 -10.29
C GLN A 68 -4.87 3.79 -9.53
N SER A 69 -3.62 4.19 -9.38
CA SER A 69 -2.70 3.57 -8.44
C SER A 69 -2.90 4.12 -7.03
N LYS A 70 -2.67 3.29 -6.04
CA LYS A 70 -2.81 3.65 -4.62
C LYS A 70 -1.57 3.23 -3.86
N LEU A 71 -1.10 4.10 -2.98
CA LEU A 71 -0.09 3.80 -1.98
C LEU A 71 -0.78 3.81 -0.61
N VAL A 72 -1.00 2.63 -0.04
CA VAL A 72 -1.74 2.47 1.21
C VAL A 72 -0.79 2.28 2.38
N ARG A 73 -0.99 3.03 3.45
CA ARG A 73 -0.25 2.90 4.71
C ARG A 73 -1.12 3.18 5.92
N VAL A 74 -0.74 2.67 7.07
CA VAL A 74 -1.46 2.88 8.33
C VAL A 74 -0.64 3.77 9.26
N VAL A 75 -1.19 4.92 9.64
CA VAL A 75 -0.53 5.88 10.55
C VAL A 75 -0.85 5.60 12.03
N LYS A 76 -1.98 4.94 12.31
CA LYS A 76 -2.40 4.55 13.67
C LYS A 76 -3.26 3.30 13.62
N GLY A 77 -2.94 2.31 14.46
CA GLY A 77 -3.67 1.05 14.54
C GLY A 77 -3.26 0.06 13.45
N GLU A 78 -4.21 -0.73 12.99
CA GLU A 78 -3.99 -1.83 12.06
C GLU A 78 -5.19 -2.01 11.13
N VAL A 79 -4.94 -2.40 9.88
CA VAL A 79 -5.97 -2.77 8.91
C VAL A 79 -5.62 -4.11 8.26
N PHE A 80 -6.64 -4.88 7.94
CA PHE A 80 -6.58 -6.04 7.06
C PHE A 80 -6.95 -5.57 5.66
N ASP A 81 -5.93 -5.38 4.82
CA ASP A 81 -6.10 -4.92 3.44
C ASP A 81 -6.22 -6.11 2.49
N VAL A 82 -7.18 -6.07 1.57
CA VAL A 82 -7.42 -7.13 0.59
C VAL A 82 -7.39 -6.53 -0.81
N VAL A 83 -6.55 -7.10 -1.66
CA VAL A 83 -6.45 -6.75 -3.08
C VAL A 83 -6.92 -7.93 -3.92
N VAL A 84 -7.77 -7.63 -4.91
CA VAL A 84 -8.31 -8.61 -5.87
C VAL A 84 -7.91 -8.19 -7.28
N ASP A 85 -7.38 -9.10 -8.05
CA ASP A 85 -7.12 -8.85 -9.48
C ASP A 85 -8.42 -8.96 -10.27
N ILE A 86 -8.90 -7.84 -10.78
CA ILE A 86 -10.11 -7.75 -11.60
C ILE A 86 -9.81 -7.50 -13.10
N ARG A 87 -8.55 -7.54 -13.50
CA ARG A 87 -8.12 -7.37 -14.89
C ARG A 87 -8.41 -8.65 -15.68
N LYS A 88 -9.39 -8.60 -16.58
CA LYS A 88 -9.89 -9.79 -17.31
C LYS A 88 -8.81 -10.54 -18.10
N SER A 89 -7.78 -9.84 -18.60
CA SER A 89 -6.67 -10.42 -19.37
C SER A 89 -5.52 -10.93 -18.49
N SER A 90 -5.57 -10.71 -17.17
CA SER A 90 -4.52 -11.13 -16.25
C SER A 90 -4.56 -12.64 -16.00
N PRO A 91 -3.38 -13.31 -15.92
CA PRO A 91 -3.32 -14.72 -15.51
C PRO A 91 -3.76 -14.95 -14.08
N THR A 92 -3.85 -13.88 -13.27
CA THR A 92 -4.33 -13.91 -11.89
C THR A 92 -5.73 -13.34 -11.70
N PHE A 93 -6.50 -13.20 -12.81
CA PHE A 93 -7.88 -12.71 -12.74
C PHE A 93 -8.71 -13.47 -11.70
N GLY A 94 -9.38 -12.74 -10.82
CA GLY A 94 -10.19 -13.26 -9.73
C GLY A 94 -9.40 -13.77 -8.50
N LYS A 95 -8.07 -13.84 -8.57
CA LYS A 95 -7.25 -14.13 -7.39
C LYS A 95 -7.18 -12.91 -6.48
N TRP A 96 -6.98 -13.17 -5.21
CA TRP A 96 -6.84 -12.12 -4.20
C TRP A 96 -5.72 -12.45 -3.22
N GLN A 97 -5.21 -11.44 -2.58
CA GLN A 97 -4.20 -11.54 -1.53
C GLN A 97 -4.50 -10.53 -0.42
N SER A 98 -4.13 -10.86 0.81
CA SER A 98 -4.35 -9.99 1.96
C SER A 98 -3.07 -9.62 2.66
N PHE A 99 -3.07 -8.44 3.29
CA PHE A 99 -1.93 -7.87 4.00
C PHE A 99 -2.40 -7.26 5.32
N ILE A 100 -1.63 -7.46 6.37
CA ILE A 100 -1.80 -6.70 7.61
C ILE A 100 -0.89 -5.48 7.51
N LEU A 101 -1.49 -4.30 7.42
CA LEU A 101 -0.78 -3.03 7.47
C LEU A 101 -1.02 -2.37 8.82
N SER A 102 0.04 -1.88 9.48
CA SER A 102 -0.10 -1.29 10.81
C SER A 102 0.89 -0.16 11.07
N SER A 103 0.58 0.63 12.10
CA SER A 103 1.50 1.65 12.62
C SER A 103 2.73 1.09 13.34
N THR A 104 2.84 -0.23 13.46
CA THR A 104 3.96 -0.92 14.11
C THR A 104 4.83 -1.68 13.14
N ASN A 105 4.28 -2.19 12.04
CA ASN A 105 5.08 -2.84 10.98
C ASN A 105 5.50 -1.88 9.86
N TYR A 106 4.87 -0.70 9.77
CA TYR A 106 5.15 0.37 8.79
C TYR A 106 4.99 -0.03 7.32
N LEU A 107 4.50 -1.21 7.05
CA LEU A 107 4.32 -1.71 5.70
C LEU A 107 3.40 -0.79 4.89
N GLN A 108 3.71 -0.72 3.59
CA GLN A 108 2.91 -0.01 2.60
C GLN A 108 2.60 -0.97 1.44
N LEU A 109 1.46 -0.79 0.84
CA LEU A 109 1.00 -1.59 -0.28
C LEU A 109 0.71 -0.72 -1.48
#